data_9bc543a3d1ec8bff9b90f346f8f9df12
#
_entry.id   9bc543a3d1ec8bff9b90f346f8f9df12
#
_cell.length_a   1.000
_cell.length_b   1.000
_cell.length_c   1.000
_cell.angle_alpha   90.00
_cell.angle_beta   90.00
_cell.angle_gamma   90.00
#
_symmetry.space_group_name_H-M   'P 1'
#
loop_
_entity.id
_entity.type
_entity.pdbx_description
1 polymer ?
#
loop_
_entity_poly.entity_id
_entity_poly.type
_entity_poly.pdbx_seq_one_letter_code
_entity_poly.pdbx_strand_id
1 'polypeptide(L)'
;MLLSLAQWLQSLSPEFGYFRVFQYLTFRAVMAALTALLMGLLAGPMVIRRLTELKIGQPIRDYAMQTHLSKSGTPTMGGVLILFCIAVSTLLWADLSNRFVWIVLLVTLGFGAIGWVDDWRKVVHKDPEGMRSREKYLWQSAIGLIAALYLVFSISESSNLRVVGLFISWVQSGFDVNLPPKAGLFLPFVKEVSYPLGVFGFVILTYLVIVGSSNAVNLTDGLDGLAIMPVVMVGSALGVFAYVTGSAVYSKYLFFPSIPGSGELMIFCAAMAGSGLAFLWFNTHPAQVFMGDVGALALGAALGTIAVIVRQEIVLAIMGGIFVVEALSVMLQVSYFKYTKKRFGQGRRILKMAPLHHHFEKSGWKETQVVVRFWIITMLLCLVGLSTLKLR
;
A
#
# COMPACT_ATOMS: atom_id res chain seq x y z
N MET A 1 -12.61 14.48 -10.87
CA MET A 1 -13.81 15.33 -10.82
C MET A 1 -13.47 16.79 -11.13
N LEU A 2 -12.58 17.44 -10.38
CA LEU A 2 -12.18 18.84 -10.63
C LEU A 2 -11.53 19.04 -12.01
N LEU A 3 -10.76 18.06 -12.51
CA LEU A 3 -10.20 18.11 -13.86
C LEU A 3 -11.30 18.23 -14.92
N SER A 4 -12.33 17.38 -14.85
CA SER A 4 -13.45 17.40 -15.82
C SER A 4 -14.25 18.71 -15.72
N LEU A 5 -14.44 19.23 -14.50
CA LEU A 5 -15.07 20.53 -14.29
C LEU A 5 -14.24 21.68 -14.91
N ALA A 6 -12.92 21.66 -14.69
CA ALA A 6 -12.02 22.67 -15.26
C ALA A 6 -12.00 22.63 -16.81
N GLN A 7 -12.00 21.42 -17.40
CA GLN A 7 -12.10 21.25 -18.85
C GLN A 7 -13.44 21.76 -19.39
N TRP A 8 -14.54 21.47 -18.69
CA TRP A 8 -15.86 21.96 -19.08
C TRP A 8 -15.93 23.48 -19.01
N LEU A 9 -15.41 24.13 -17.93
CA LEU A 9 -15.36 25.58 -17.82
C LEU A 9 -14.53 26.20 -18.96
N GLN A 10 -13.38 25.63 -19.30
CA GLN A 10 -12.55 26.09 -20.43
C GLN A 10 -13.29 26.02 -21.77
N SER A 11 -14.22 25.09 -21.94
CA SER A 11 -15.01 24.97 -23.17
C SER A 11 -16.09 26.05 -23.30
N LEU A 12 -16.44 26.74 -22.21
CA LEU A 12 -17.50 27.77 -22.19
C LEU A 12 -16.99 29.15 -22.67
N SER A 13 -15.77 29.54 -22.26
CA SER A 13 -15.19 30.83 -22.63
C SER A 13 -13.66 30.81 -22.59
N PRO A 14 -12.96 31.54 -23.50
CA PRO A 14 -11.51 31.75 -23.45
C PRO A 14 -11.03 32.42 -22.15
N GLU A 15 -11.88 33.20 -21.48
CA GLU A 15 -11.57 33.85 -20.21
C GLU A 15 -11.23 32.86 -19.10
N PHE A 16 -11.72 31.62 -19.17
CA PHE A 16 -11.41 30.56 -18.21
C PHE A 16 -10.07 29.82 -18.51
N GLY A 17 -9.19 30.44 -19.33
CA GLY A 17 -7.88 29.87 -19.68
C GLY A 17 -6.97 29.56 -18.49
N TYR A 18 -7.13 30.25 -17.35
CA TYR A 18 -6.36 30.01 -16.12
C TYR A 18 -6.64 28.62 -15.50
N PHE A 19 -7.78 28.01 -15.79
CA PHE A 19 -8.06 26.62 -15.35
C PHE A 19 -7.19 25.56 -16.04
N ARG A 20 -6.33 25.93 -17.03
CA ARG A 20 -5.34 25.02 -17.61
C ARG A 20 -4.39 24.43 -16.57
N VAL A 21 -4.20 25.11 -15.43
CA VAL A 21 -3.36 24.61 -14.34
C VAL A 21 -3.82 23.22 -13.85
N PHE A 22 -5.12 22.89 -13.93
CA PHE A 22 -5.66 21.59 -13.55
C PHE A 22 -5.25 20.46 -14.50
N GLN A 23 -4.72 20.77 -15.67
CA GLN A 23 -4.20 19.77 -16.61
C GLN A 23 -2.80 19.28 -16.20
N TYR A 24 -2.06 20.05 -15.40
CA TYR A 24 -0.73 19.65 -14.94
C TYR A 24 -0.84 18.61 -13.82
N LEU A 25 -0.25 17.44 -14.09
CA LEU A 25 -0.25 16.32 -13.15
C LEU A 25 0.39 16.67 -11.80
N THR A 26 1.52 17.40 -11.84
CA THR A 26 2.25 17.83 -10.64
C THR A 26 1.43 18.79 -9.79
N PHE A 27 0.69 19.73 -10.39
CA PHE A 27 -0.22 20.61 -9.66
C PHE A 27 -1.30 19.80 -8.94
N ARG A 28 -1.97 18.89 -9.65
CA ARG A 28 -3.01 18.02 -9.05
C ARG A 28 -2.47 17.13 -7.95
N ALA A 29 -1.25 16.63 -8.09
CA ALA A 29 -0.61 15.81 -7.06
C ALA A 29 -0.34 16.61 -5.77
N VAL A 30 0.22 17.83 -5.89
CA VAL A 30 0.43 18.72 -4.73
C VAL A 30 -0.90 19.05 -4.06
N MET A 31 -1.92 19.41 -4.84
CA MET A 31 -3.24 19.74 -4.30
C MET A 31 -3.93 18.53 -3.67
N ALA A 32 -3.72 17.33 -4.20
CA ALA A 32 -4.21 16.09 -3.61
C ALA A 32 -3.56 15.81 -2.25
N ALA A 33 -2.24 15.99 -2.14
CA ALA A 33 -1.53 15.84 -0.87
C ALA A 33 -2.03 16.86 0.18
N LEU A 34 -2.15 18.14 -0.20
CA LEU A 34 -2.63 19.19 0.69
C LEU A 34 -4.08 18.95 1.12
N THR A 35 -4.95 18.56 0.18
CA THR A 35 -6.36 18.25 0.49
C THR A 35 -6.44 17.09 1.49
N ALA A 36 -5.71 15.98 1.26
CA ALA A 36 -5.70 14.85 2.16
C ALA A 36 -5.13 15.20 3.54
N LEU A 37 -4.03 15.98 3.58
CA LEU A 37 -3.38 16.43 4.81
C LEU A 37 -4.32 17.31 5.64
N LEU A 38 -4.85 18.38 5.04
CA LEU A 38 -5.72 19.31 5.74
C LEU A 38 -7.01 18.65 6.22
N MET A 39 -7.63 17.84 5.36
CA MET A 39 -8.83 17.09 5.72
C MET A 39 -8.57 16.13 6.87
N GLY A 40 -7.44 15.41 6.85
CA GLY A 40 -7.05 14.51 7.93
C GLY A 40 -6.78 15.20 9.25
N LEU A 41 -6.10 16.36 9.24
CA LEU A 41 -5.85 17.17 10.44
C LEU A 41 -7.14 17.76 11.01
N LEU A 42 -8.06 18.21 10.16
CA LEU A 42 -9.33 18.82 10.60
C LEU A 42 -10.33 17.77 11.10
N ALA A 43 -10.44 16.62 10.39
CA ALA A 43 -11.36 15.55 10.76
C ALA A 43 -10.82 14.66 11.89
N GLY A 44 -9.49 14.59 12.06
CA GLY A 44 -8.84 13.70 13.03
C GLY A 44 -9.39 13.78 14.44
N PRO A 45 -9.46 14.97 15.09
CA PRO A 45 -9.98 15.09 16.45
C PRO A 45 -11.43 14.60 16.59
N MET A 46 -12.28 14.84 15.57
CA MET A 46 -13.66 14.36 15.55
C MET A 46 -13.73 12.85 15.46
N VAL A 47 -12.94 12.25 14.56
CA VAL A 47 -12.90 10.78 14.38
C VAL A 47 -12.35 10.11 15.64
N ILE A 48 -11.25 10.59 16.21
CA ILE A 48 -10.66 10.06 17.43
C ILE A 48 -11.68 10.09 18.59
N ARG A 49 -12.36 11.24 18.77
CA ARG A 49 -13.39 11.35 19.79
C ARG A 49 -14.52 10.33 19.61
N ARG A 50 -15.01 10.16 18.38
CA ARG A 50 -16.06 9.18 18.06
C ARG A 50 -15.61 7.74 18.31
N LEU A 51 -14.38 7.39 17.93
CA LEU A 51 -13.82 6.06 18.19
C LEU A 51 -13.68 5.80 19.71
N THR A 52 -13.27 6.80 20.47
CA THR A 52 -13.18 6.73 21.94
C THR A 52 -14.55 6.57 22.59
N GLU A 53 -15.56 7.35 22.18
CA GLU A 53 -16.94 7.27 22.67
C GLU A 53 -17.55 5.87 22.43
N LEU A 54 -17.25 5.27 21.30
CA LEU A 54 -17.66 3.90 20.95
C LEU A 54 -16.88 2.81 21.71
N LYS A 55 -15.94 3.21 22.59
CA LYS A 55 -15.04 2.29 23.32
C LYS A 55 -14.29 1.32 22.42
N ILE A 56 -13.89 1.80 21.27
CA ILE A 56 -13.14 1.04 20.25
C ILE A 56 -11.66 0.99 20.64
N GLY A 57 -11.34 0.40 21.80
CA GLY A 57 -9.98 0.20 22.27
C GLY A 57 -9.48 -1.22 22.00
N GLN A 58 -8.19 -1.37 21.74
CA GLN A 58 -7.59 -2.70 21.57
C GLN A 58 -7.63 -3.48 22.88
N PRO A 59 -8.11 -4.73 22.89
CA PRO A 59 -7.94 -5.62 24.05
C PRO A 59 -6.44 -5.94 24.18
N ILE A 60 -5.88 -5.67 25.36
CA ILE A 60 -4.48 -5.99 25.66
C ILE A 60 -4.37 -7.51 25.84
N ARG A 61 -3.45 -8.14 25.13
CA ARG A 61 -3.15 -9.57 25.29
C ARG A 61 -2.32 -9.78 26.56
N ASP A 62 -2.59 -10.86 27.31
CA ASP A 62 -1.95 -11.18 28.60
C ASP A 62 -0.42 -11.27 28.60
N TYR A 63 0.19 -11.37 27.41
CA TYR A 63 1.66 -11.42 27.22
C TYR A 63 2.26 -10.11 26.66
N ALA A 64 1.46 -9.02 26.65
CA ALA A 64 1.98 -7.72 26.24
C ALA A 64 3.06 -7.20 27.20
N MET A 65 4.04 -6.45 26.67
CA MET A 65 5.04 -5.82 27.51
C MET A 65 4.39 -4.78 28.43
N GLN A 66 4.98 -4.55 29.60
CA GLN A 66 4.48 -3.54 30.57
C GLN A 66 4.35 -2.15 29.94
N THR A 67 5.20 -1.81 28.98
CA THR A 67 5.13 -0.57 28.19
C THR A 67 3.84 -0.44 27.38
N HIS A 68 3.20 -1.55 27.01
CA HIS A 68 1.93 -1.53 26.27
C HIS A 68 0.70 -1.42 27.19
N LEU A 69 0.85 -1.64 28.51
CA LEU A 69 -0.25 -1.47 29.47
C LEU A 69 -0.69 -0.01 29.59
N SER A 70 0.24 0.94 29.42
CA SER A 70 -0.07 2.39 29.42
C SER A 70 -0.90 2.83 28.21
N LYS A 71 -0.96 2.01 27.15
CA LYS A 71 -1.73 2.25 25.92
C LYS A 71 -3.17 1.74 26.00
N SER A 72 -3.58 1.22 27.17
CA SER A 72 -4.95 0.80 27.42
C SER A 72 -5.91 1.96 27.26
N GLY A 73 -6.90 1.81 26.38
CA GLY A 73 -7.87 2.86 26.11
C GLY A 73 -7.61 3.71 24.86
N THR A 74 -6.44 3.61 24.23
CA THR A 74 -6.20 4.25 22.93
C THR A 74 -7.09 3.60 21.86
N PRO A 75 -7.92 4.39 21.13
CA PRO A 75 -8.81 3.83 20.13
C PRO A 75 -8.02 3.25 18.95
N THR A 76 -8.54 2.19 18.35
CA THR A 76 -8.07 1.59 17.10
C THR A 76 -8.99 1.97 15.94
N MET A 77 -8.74 1.44 14.73
CA MET A 77 -9.48 1.74 13.49
C MET A 77 -9.24 3.15 12.93
N GLY A 78 -8.16 3.84 13.32
CA GLY A 78 -7.78 5.12 12.74
C GLY A 78 -7.51 5.07 11.23
N GLY A 79 -7.29 3.89 10.68
CA GLY A 79 -7.21 3.64 9.23
C GLY A 79 -8.42 4.12 8.45
N VAL A 80 -9.60 4.20 9.06
CA VAL A 80 -10.80 4.76 8.41
C VAL A 80 -10.58 6.22 8.00
N LEU A 81 -9.94 7.03 8.86
CA LEU A 81 -9.59 8.41 8.54
C LEU A 81 -8.65 8.47 7.34
N ILE A 82 -7.62 7.62 7.32
CA ILE A 82 -6.65 7.56 6.22
C ILE A 82 -7.37 7.24 4.91
N LEU A 83 -8.18 6.17 4.88
CA LEU A 83 -8.89 5.73 3.67
C LEU A 83 -9.89 6.77 3.18
N PHE A 84 -10.59 7.43 4.08
CA PHE A 84 -11.51 8.51 3.75
C PHE A 84 -10.76 9.67 3.06
N CYS A 85 -9.64 10.12 3.63
CA CYS A 85 -8.83 11.19 3.06
C CYS A 85 -8.23 10.80 1.70
N ILE A 86 -7.73 9.57 1.54
CA ILE A 86 -7.23 9.08 0.25
C ILE A 86 -8.35 9.04 -0.78
N ALA A 87 -9.51 8.45 -0.44
CA ALA A 87 -10.61 8.30 -1.38
C ALA A 87 -11.15 9.64 -1.86
N VAL A 88 -11.46 10.55 -0.94
CA VAL A 88 -12.00 11.87 -1.29
C VAL A 88 -10.99 12.68 -2.09
N SER A 89 -9.72 12.72 -1.66
CA SER A 89 -8.70 13.47 -2.38
C SER A 89 -8.45 12.91 -3.78
N THR A 90 -8.38 11.58 -3.92
CA THR A 90 -8.22 10.94 -5.23
C THR A 90 -9.40 11.22 -6.15
N LEU A 91 -10.63 11.09 -5.68
CA LEU A 91 -11.85 11.38 -6.46
C LEU A 91 -11.93 12.83 -6.90
N LEU A 92 -11.45 13.78 -6.09
CA LEU A 92 -11.43 15.20 -6.43
C LEU A 92 -10.39 15.51 -7.51
N TRP A 93 -9.15 15.02 -7.37
CA TRP A 93 -8.02 15.49 -8.14
C TRP A 93 -7.58 14.57 -9.29
N ALA A 94 -7.81 13.25 -9.20
CA ALA A 94 -7.44 12.32 -10.26
C ALA A 94 -8.38 12.41 -11.46
N ASP A 95 -7.88 11.93 -12.59
CA ASP A 95 -8.69 11.68 -13.78
C ASP A 95 -9.52 10.40 -13.58
N LEU A 96 -10.82 10.57 -13.40
CA LEU A 96 -11.74 9.47 -13.14
C LEU A 96 -12.05 8.62 -14.39
N SER A 97 -11.60 9.04 -15.58
CA SER A 97 -11.63 8.18 -16.77
C SER A 97 -10.53 7.13 -16.77
N ASN A 98 -9.53 7.29 -15.90
CA ASN A 98 -8.37 6.42 -15.83
C ASN A 98 -8.66 5.16 -15.01
N ARG A 99 -8.54 3.99 -15.65
CA ARG A 99 -8.77 2.69 -15.04
C ARG A 99 -7.81 2.34 -13.90
N PHE A 100 -6.54 2.79 -13.95
CA PHE A 100 -5.56 2.49 -12.91
C PHE A 100 -5.89 3.18 -11.60
N VAL A 101 -6.50 4.37 -11.65
CA VAL A 101 -7.01 5.07 -10.46
C VAL A 101 -8.09 4.23 -9.78
N TRP A 102 -9.04 3.71 -10.56
CA TRP A 102 -10.12 2.88 -10.00
C TRP A 102 -9.61 1.57 -9.42
N ILE A 103 -8.68 0.89 -10.12
CA ILE A 103 -8.20 -0.40 -9.62
C ILE A 103 -7.45 -0.24 -8.31
N VAL A 104 -6.55 0.75 -8.19
CA VAL A 104 -5.83 1.02 -6.94
C VAL A 104 -6.81 1.41 -5.84
N LEU A 105 -7.78 2.28 -6.13
CA LEU A 105 -8.77 2.71 -5.15
C LEU A 105 -9.65 1.55 -4.67
N LEU A 106 -10.15 0.72 -5.59
CA LEU A 106 -11.01 -0.43 -5.26
C LEU A 106 -10.25 -1.51 -4.48
N VAL A 107 -9.01 -1.81 -4.85
CA VAL A 107 -8.17 -2.76 -4.08
C VAL A 107 -7.91 -2.22 -2.69
N THR A 108 -7.52 -0.93 -2.58
CA THR A 108 -7.27 -0.29 -1.29
C THR A 108 -8.50 -0.32 -0.38
N LEU A 109 -9.66 0.07 -0.90
CA LEU A 109 -10.92 0.05 -0.13
C LEU A 109 -11.39 -1.37 0.17
N GLY A 110 -11.18 -2.32 -0.73
CA GLY A 110 -11.52 -3.73 -0.52
C GLY A 110 -10.71 -4.37 0.60
N PHE A 111 -9.39 -4.13 0.63
CA PHE A 111 -8.54 -4.58 1.75
C PHE A 111 -8.85 -3.83 3.04
N GLY A 112 -9.19 -2.54 2.93
CA GLY A 112 -9.69 -1.75 4.06
C GLY A 112 -10.98 -2.31 4.65
N ALA A 113 -11.92 -2.76 3.81
CA ALA A 113 -13.16 -3.39 4.25
C ALA A 113 -12.90 -4.71 4.99
N ILE A 114 -11.93 -5.53 4.52
CA ILE A 114 -11.51 -6.74 5.24
C ILE A 114 -10.99 -6.37 6.63
N GLY A 115 -10.09 -5.39 6.71
CA GLY A 115 -9.54 -4.90 7.98
C GLY A 115 -10.62 -4.32 8.88
N TRP A 116 -11.59 -3.59 8.32
CA TRP A 116 -12.71 -3.03 9.07
C TRP A 116 -13.58 -4.14 9.70
N VAL A 117 -13.89 -5.19 8.97
CA VAL A 117 -14.65 -6.34 9.51
C VAL A 117 -13.87 -7.05 10.61
N ASP A 118 -12.55 -7.19 10.44
CA ASP A 118 -11.68 -7.82 11.45
C ASP A 118 -11.65 -6.99 12.75
N ASP A 119 -11.36 -5.70 12.65
CA ASP A 119 -11.31 -4.80 13.79
C ASP A 119 -12.69 -4.62 14.45
N TRP A 120 -13.76 -4.56 13.66
CA TRP A 120 -15.13 -4.48 14.15
C TRP A 120 -15.52 -5.68 15.00
N ARG A 121 -15.18 -6.91 14.56
CA ARG A 121 -15.41 -8.13 15.33
C ARG A 121 -14.67 -8.11 16.66
N LYS A 122 -13.40 -7.69 16.65
CA LYS A 122 -12.57 -7.59 17.86
C LYS A 122 -13.16 -6.63 18.90
N VAL A 123 -13.72 -5.53 18.44
CA VAL A 123 -14.15 -4.43 19.31
C VAL A 123 -15.61 -4.58 19.73
N VAL A 124 -16.53 -4.74 18.77
CA VAL A 124 -17.97 -4.74 19.02
C VAL A 124 -18.44 -6.09 19.57
N HIS A 125 -17.97 -7.18 18.96
CA HIS A 125 -18.31 -8.51 19.42
C HIS A 125 -17.40 -9.00 20.55
N LYS A 126 -16.37 -8.21 20.94
CA LYS A 126 -15.37 -8.57 21.96
C LYS A 126 -14.72 -9.93 21.69
N ASP A 127 -14.59 -10.29 20.42
CA ASP A 127 -13.91 -11.50 20.00
C ASP A 127 -12.41 -11.20 19.81
N PRO A 128 -11.52 -11.66 20.70
CA PRO A 128 -10.09 -11.36 20.63
C PRO A 128 -9.42 -11.88 19.35
N GLU A 129 -10.01 -12.90 18.71
CA GLU A 129 -9.48 -13.48 17.47
C GLU A 129 -9.91 -12.70 16.22
N GLY A 130 -11.04 -11.96 16.29
CA GLY A 130 -11.57 -11.20 15.18
C GLY A 130 -12.02 -12.08 14.02
N MET A 131 -11.55 -11.79 12.81
CA MET A 131 -11.78 -12.61 11.63
C MET A 131 -10.83 -13.83 11.65
N ARG A 132 -11.38 -15.04 11.44
CA ARG A 132 -10.55 -16.25 11.34
C ARG A 132 -9.50 -16.08 10.22
N SER A 133 -8.25 -16.49 10.49
CA SER A 133 -7.14 -16.32 9.56
C SER A 133 -7.44 -16.89 8.15
N ARG A 134 -8.17 -18.00 8.06
CA ARG A 134 -8.56 -18.60 6.76
C ARG A 134 -9.57 -17.74 6.01
N GLU A 135 -10.55 -17.16 6.71
CA GLU A 135 -11.57 -16.26 6.14
C GLU A 135 -10.89 -14.97 5.62
N LYS A 136 -10.05 -14.36 6.44
CA LYS A 136 -9.27 -13.16 6.09
C LYS A 136 -8.41 -13.41 4.85
N TYR A 137 -7.68 -14.51 4.82
CA TYR A 137 -6.82 -14.88 3.69
C TYR A 137 -7.63 -15.18 2.42
N LEU A 138 -8.82 -15.79 2.53
CA LEU A 138 -9.70 -16.07 1.40
C LEU A 138 -10.17 -14.77 0.72
N TRP A 139 -10.63 -13.79 1.49
CA TRP A 139 -11.08 -12.51 0.94
C TRP A 139 -9.92 -11.70 0.34
N GLN A 140 -8.76 -11.66 0.99
CA GLN A 140 -7.56 -11.06 0.43
C GLN A 140 -7.16 -11.73 -0.89
N SER A 141 -7.23 -13.05 -0.94
CA SER A 141 -6.91 -13.83 -2.14
C SER A 141 -7.91 -13.56 -3.26
N ALA A 142 -9.21 -13.47 -2.97
CA ALA A 142 -10.23 -13.18 -3.96
C ALA A 142 -9.98 -11.80 -4.61
N ILE A 143 -9.80 -10.75 -3.80
CA ILE A 143 -9.56 -9.40 -4.32
C ILE A 143 -8.22 -9.35 -5.06
N GLY A 144 -7.16 -9.95 -4.50
CA GLY A 144 -5.82 -9.97 -5.11
C GLY A 144 -5.79 -10.69 -6.45
N LEU A 145 -6.47 -11.84 -6.58
CA LEU A 145 -6.57 -12.58 -7.84
C LEU A 145 -7.42 -11.84 -8.89
N ILE A 146 -8.54 -11.25 -8.50
CA ILE A 146 -9.36 -10.44 -9.43
C ILE A 146 -8.54 -9.26 -9.96
N ALA A 147 -7.82 -8.56 -9.07
CA ALA A 147 -6.93 -7.47 -9.47
C ALA A 147 -5.82 -7.95 -10.40
N ALA A 148 -5.18 -9.09 -10.09
CA ALA A 148 -4.11 -9.67 -10.90
C ALA A 148 -4.59 -10.07 -12.30
N LEU A 149 -5.75 -10.72 -12.40
CA LEU A 149 -6.36 -11.09 -13.67
C LEU A 149 -6.72 -9.87 -14.52
N TYR A 150 -7.24 -8.82 -13.91
CA TYR A 150 -7.53 -7.60 -14.64
C TYR A 150 -6.25 -6.89 -15.10
N LEU A 151 -5.24 -6.79 -14.22
CA LEU A 151 -4.01 -6.04 -14.51
C LEU A 151 -3.18 -6.66 -15.61
N VAL A 152 -3.11 -8.00 -15.73
CA VAL A 152 -2.32 -8.66 -16.76
C VAL A 152 -2.75 -8.24 -18.17
N PHE A 153 -4.04 -8.05 -18.40
CA PHE A 153 -4.56 -7.59 -19.70
C PHE A 153 -4.59 -6.07 -19.80
N SER A 154 -4.86 -5.37 -18.70
CA SER A 154 -4.97 -3.92 -18.64
C SER A 154 -3.63 -3.19 -18.87
N ILE A 155 -2.51 -3.71 -18.38
CA ILE A 155 -1.19 -3.09 -18.56
C ILE A 155 -0.73 -3.17 -20.03
N SER A 156 -1.19 -4.18 -20.75
CA SER A 156 -0.80 -4.42 -22.15
C SER A 156 -1.59 -3.60 -23.15
N GLU A 157 -2.73 -3.06 -22.78
CA GLU A 157 -3.64 -2.38 -23.70
C GLU A 157 -4.14 -1.04 -23.13
N SER A 158 -4.32 -0.05 -24.02
CA SER A 158 -4.75 1.30 -23.62
C SER A 158 -6.27 1.47 -23.51
N SER A 159 -7.05 0.63 -24.20
CA SER A 159 -8.52 0.72 -24.25
C SER A 159 -9.20 -0.37 -23.41
N ASN A 160 -10.19 -0.01 -22.59
CA ASN A 160 -10.95 -0.96 -21.79
C ASN A 160 -11.69 -2.02 -22.62
N LEU A 161 -12.21 -1.66 -23.79
CA LEU A 161 -12.87 -2.61 -24.69
C LEU A 161 -11.90 -3.65 -25.24
N ARG A 162 -10.67 -3.24 -25.53
CA ARG A 162 -9.61 -4.16 -25.98
C ARG A 162 -9.10 -5.07 -24.87
N VAL A 163 -9.15 -4.65 -23.61
CA VAL A 163 -8.81 -5.53 -22.47
C VAL A 163 -9.69 -6.77 -22.43
N VAL A 164 -11.02 -6.60 -22.61
CA VAL A 164 -11.96 -7.72 -22.69
C VAL A 164 -11.69 -8.58 -23.93
N GLY A 165 -11.41 -7.94 -25.07
CA GLY A 165 -11.04 -8.64 -26.30
C GLY A 165 -9.77 -9.48 -26.15
N LEU A 166 -8.73 -8.95 -25.50
CA LEU A 166 -7.50 -9.69 -25.20
C LEU A 166 -7.76 -10.90 -24.28
N PHE A 167 -8.59 -10.74 -23.26
CA PHE A 167 -8.97 -11.86 -22.41
C PHE A 167 -9.68 -12.96 -23.19
N ILE A 168 -10.67 -12.59 -24.03
CA ILE A 168 -11.39 -13.56 -24.89
C ILE A 168 -10.43 -14.25 -25.84
N SER A 169 -9.55 -13.50 -26.52
CA SER A 169 -8.54 -14.05 -27.43
C SER A 169 -7.61 -15.02 -26.72
N TRP A 170 -7.20 -14.71 -25.49
CA TRP A 170 -6.36 -15.59 -24.69
C TRP A 170 -7.05 -16.91 -24.34
N VAL A 171 -8.33 -16.85 -23.96
CA VAL A 171 -9.14 -18.08 -23.71
C VAL A 171 -9.30 -18.90 -25.00
N GLN A 172 -9.60 -18.24 -26.13
CA GLN A 172 -9.79 -18.89 -27.43
C GLN A 172 -8.52 -19.50 -28.00
N SER A 173 -7.34 -18.91 -27.67
CA SER A 173 -6.03 -19.46 -28.09
C SER A 173 -5.59 -20.70 -27.31
N GLY A 174 -6.40 -21.17 -26.35
CA GLY A 174 -6.03 -22.27 -25.46
C GLY A 174 -5.03 -21.84 -24.38
N PHE A 175 -5.13 -20.60 -23.89
CA PHE A 175 -4.28 -20.04 -22.85
C PHE A 175 -2.83 -19.82 -23.28
N ASP A 176 -2.60 -19.20 -24.45
CA ASP A 176 -1.25 -18.88 -24.95
C ASP A 176 -0.48 -18.07 -23.92
N VAL A 177 0.69 -18.59 -23.50
CA VAL A 177 1.56 -17.99 -22.48
C VAL A 177 2.24 -16.69 -22.96
N ASN A 178 2.29 -16.44 -24.27
CA ASN A 178 2.91 -15.24 -24.84
C ASN A 178 1.98 -14.03 -24.92
N LEU A 179 0.72 -14.18 -24.59
CA LEU A 179 -0.26 -13.12 -24.45
C LEU A 179 -0.50 -12.80 -22.98
N PRO A 180 -0.50 -11.53 -22.58
CA PRO A 180 -0.08 -10.33 -23.32
C PRO A 180 1.46 -10.13 -23.26
N PRO A 181 2.08 -9.55 -24.31
CA PRO A 181 3.53 -9.46 -24.48
C PRO A 181 4.25 -8.60 -23.43
N LYS A 182 3.53 -7.73 -22.72
CA LYS A 182 4.11 -6.83 -21.70
C LYS A 182 4.14 -7.41 -20.28
N ALA A 183 3.71 -8.65 -20.09
CA ALA A 183 3.72 -9.34 -18.79
C ALA A 183 5.12 -9.90 -18.47
N GLY A 184 6.10 -9.03 -18.27
CA GLY A 184 7.47 -9.39 -17.90
C GLY A 184 7.88 -8.82 -16.53
N LEU A 185 8.79 -9.47 -15.82
CA LEU A 185 9.41 -8.96 -14.62
C LEU A 185 10.65 -8.13 -14.99
N PHE A 186 10.72 -6.89 -14.54
CA PHE A 186 11.86 -6.00 -14.80
C PHE A 186 12.87 -6.09 -13.66
N LEU A 187 14.14 -6.35 -14.01
CA LEU A 187 15.21 -6.38 -13.02
C LEU A 187 15.75 -4.95 -12.80
N PRO A 188 15.83 -4.49 -11.53
CA PRO A 188 16.49 -3.22 -11.23
C PRO A 188 17.99 -3.30 -11.53
N PHE A 189 18.63 -2.17 -11.80
CA PHE A 189 20.06 -2.02 -12.10
C PHE A 189 20.56 -2.68 -13.39
N VAL A 190 19.72 -3.36 -14.17
CA VAL A 190 20.11 -4.03 -15.42
C VAL A 190 19.26 -3.47 -16.56
N LYS A 191 19.93 -2.94 -17.61
CA LYS A 191 19.26 -2.41 -18.80
C LYS A 191 18.54 -3.52 -19.57
N GLU A 192 17.34 -3.21 -20.02
CA GLU A 192 16.57 -3.99 -21.01
C GLU A 192 16.31 -5.47 -20.64
N VAL A 193 16.66 -5.89 -19.41
CA VAL A 193 16.40 -7.25 -19.00
C VAL A 193 15.01 -7.34 -18.40
N SER A 194 14.10 -7.92 -19.15
CA SER A 194 12.78 -8.33 -18.65
C SER A 194 12.62 -9.84 -18.80
N TYR A 195 12.25 -10.48 -17.72
CA TYR A 195 11.92 -11.91 -17.74
C TYR A 195 10.45 -12.09 -18.11
N PRO A 196 10.12 -12.76 -19.23
CA PRO A 196 8.74 -12.98 -19.63
C PRO A 196 8.06 -13.95 -18.67
N LEU A 197 7.05 -13.48 -17.95
CA LEU A 197 6.31 -14.29 -16.97
C LEU A 197 5.13 -15.05 -17.59
N GLY A 198 4.66 -14.60 -18.76
CA GLY A 198 3.37 -15.02 -19.30
C GLY A 198 2.20 -14.58 -18.39
N VAL A 199 0.98 -14.98 -18.75
CA VAL A 199 -0.21 -14.63 -17.98
C VAL A 199 -0.18 -15.24 -16.59
N PHE A 200 0.08 -16.55 -16.48
CA PHE A 200 0.05 -17.25 -15.21
C PHE A 200 1.13 -16.77 -14.24
N GLY A 201 2.36 -16.62 -14.70
CA GLY A 201 3.46 -16.13 -13.88
C GLY A 201 3.22 -14.72 -13.40
N PHE A 202 2.66 -13.85 -14.26
CA PHE A 202 2.29 -12.50 -13.89
C PHE A 202 1.17 -12.48 -12.82
N VAL A 203 0.11 -13.28 -12.99
CA VAL A 203 -0.99 -13.36 -12.03
C VAL A 203 -0.49 -13.85 -10.66
N ILE A 204 0.36 -14.88 -10.64
CA ILE A 204 0.94 -15.39 -9.39
C ILE A 204 1.80 -14.31 -8.72
N LEU A 205 2.71 -13.67 -9.48
CA LEU A 205 3.55 -12.61 -8.94
C LEU A 205 2.73 -11.45 -8.39
N THR A 206 1.76 -10.95 -9.17
CA THR A 206 0.88 -9.85 -8.78
C THR A 206 0.11 -10.18 -7.50
N TYR A 207 -0.46 -11.36 -7.43
CA TYR A 207 -1.14 -11.86 -6.24
C TYR A 207 -0.21 -11.86 -5.01
N LEU A 208 0.99 -12.42 -5.14
CA LEU A 208 1.98 -12.47 -4.06
C LEU A 208 2.41 -11.07 -3.63
N VAL A 209 2.60 -10.15 -4.57
CA VAL A 209 2.99 -8.77 -4.27
C VAL A 209 1.86 -8.03 -3.54
N ILE A 210 0.62 -8.11 -4.01
CA ILE A 210 -0.51 -7.39 -3.38
C ILE A 210 -0.81 -7.96 -1.98
N VAL A 211 -1.02 -9.28 -1.88
CA VAL A 211 -1.37 -9.91 -0.61
C VAL A 211 -0.18 -9.93 0.35
N GLY A 212 1.04 -10.14 -0.18
CA GLY A 212 2.27 -10.13 0.60
C GLY A 212 2.56 -8.77 1.21
N SER A 213 2.52 -7.68 0.42
CA SER A 213 2.74 -6.33 0.93
C SER A 213 1.65 -5.89 1.92
N SER A 214 0.39 -6.26 1.67
CA SER A 214 -0.71 -6.02 2.60
C SER A 214 -0.44 -6.61 3.99
N ASN A 215 -0.10 -7.88 4.04
CA ASN A 215 0.18 -8.55 5.32
C ASN A 215 1.52 -8.11 5.93
N ALA A 216 2.53 -7.76 5.12
CA ALA A 216 3.81 -7.27 5.61
C ALA A 216 3.68 -5.90 6.31
N VAL A 217 2.92 -4.97 5.74
CA VAL A 217 2.62 -3.69 6.39
C VAL A 217 1.82 -3.92 7.68
N ASN A 218 0.83 -4.83 7.66
CA ASN A 218 0.04 -5.15 8.84
C ASN A 218 0.90 -5.75 9.99
N LEU A 219 1.85 -6.62 9.67
CA LEU A 219 2.78 -7.17 10.68
C LEU A 219 3.74 -6.10 11.24
N THR A 220 4.01 -5.05 10.47
CA THR A 220 4.90 -3.94 10.89
C THR A 220 4.17 -2.92 11.78
N ASP A 221 2.83 -2.87 11.76
CA ASP A 221 2.01 -1.92 12.54
C ASP A 221 1.90 -2.34 14.03
N GLY A 222 3.04 -2.48 14.68
CA GLY A 222 3.12 -2.92 16.09
C GLY A 222 3.55 -1.84 17.08
N LEU A 223 4.09 -0.71 16.62
CA LEU A 223 4.55 0.42 17.44
C LEU A 223 4.03 1.74 16.90
N ASP A 224 3.91 2.75 17.78
CA ASP A 224 3.39 4.08 17.46
C ASP A 224 4.18 4.73 16.31
N GLY A 225 3.53 5.00 15.18
CA GLY A 225 4.13 5.62 14.00
C GLY A 225 5.05 4.73 13.16
N LEU A 226 5.27 3.47 13.55
CA LEU A 226 6.26 2.60 12.91
C LEU A 226 5.91 2.31 11.44
N ALA A 227 4.68 1.91 11.13
CA ALA A 227 4.29 1.50 9.79
C ALA A 227 3.94 2.67 8.87
N ILE A 228 3.30 3.72 9.39
CA ILE A 228 2.73 4.77 8.55
C ILE A 228 3.79 5.61 7.83
N MET A 229 4.89 5.97 8.49
CA MET A 229 5.93 6.78 7.84
C MET A 229 6.69 6.00 6.75
N PRO A 230 7.10 4.74 6.91
CA PRO A 230 7.58 3.91 5.81
C PRO A 230 6.60 3.81 4.63
N VAL A 231 5.29 3.67 4.88
CA VAL A 231 4.27 3.69 3.82
C VAL A 231 4.29 5.02 3.05
N VAL A 232 4.36 6.15 3.76
CA VAL A 232 4.47 7.49 3.13
C VAL A 232 5.71 7.59 2.26
N MET A 233 6.87 7.15 2.75
CA MET A 233 8.14 7.21 2.00
C MET A 233 8.10 6.33 0.76
N VAL A 234 7.72 5.06 0.90
CA VAL A 234 7.65 4.09 -0.21
C VAL A 234 6.58 4.50 -1.22
N GLY A 235 5.42 4.94 -0.76
CA GLY A 235 4.35 5.42 -1.62
C GLY A 235 4.73 6.67 -2.41
N SER A 236 5.45 7.61 -1.78
CA SER A 236 5.98 8.80 -2.47
C SER A 236 7.00 8.43 -3.55
N ALA A 237 7.91 7.49 -3.25
CA ALA A 237 8.87 6.97 -4.23
C ALA A 237 8.17 6.26 -5.41
N LEU A 238 7.15 5.43 -5.13
CA LEU A 238 6.34 4.81 -6.20
C LEU A 238 5.59 5.85 -7.04
N GLY A 239 5.17 6.98 -6.44
CA GLY A 239 4.59 8.11 -7.16
C GLY A 239 5.55 8.69 -8.20
N VAL A 240 6.85 8.77 -7.89
CA VAL A 240 7.88 9.18 -8.87
C VAL A 240 7.98 8.15 -10.00
N PHE A 241 8.00 6.84 -9.71
CA PHE A 241 7.99 5.81 -10.74
C PHE A 241 6.72 5.88 -11.61
N ALA A 242 5.56 6.14 -11.01
CA ALA A 242 4.31 6.30 -11.74
C ALA A 242 4.38 7.47 -12.73
N TYR A 243 4.93 8.59 -12.30
CA TYR A 243 5.15 9.76 -13.17
C TYR A 243 6.09 9.44 -14.35
N VAL A 244 7.19 8.76 -14.08
CA VAL A 244 8.19 8.37 -15.09
C VAL A 244 7.60 7.39 -16.11
N THR A 245 6.98 6.31 -15.65
CA THR A 245 6.41 5.27 -16.51
C THR A 245 5.20 5.76 -17.32
N GLY A 246 4.47 6.74 -16.79
CA GLY A 246 3.34 7.37 -17.46
C GLY A 246 3.73 8.38 -18.55
N SER A 247 4.97 8.86 -18.55
CA SER A 247 5.47 9.83 -19.54
C SER A 247 6.25 9.13 -20.64
N ALA A 248 5.82 9.28 -21.90
CA ALA A 248 6.53 8.72 -23.07
C ALA A 248 7.96 9.26 -23.20
N VAL A 249 8.21 10.51 -22.77
CA VAL A 249 9.53 11.14 -22.84
C VAL A 249 10.45 10.58 -21.78
N TYR A 250 10.00 10.58 -20.51
CA TYR A 250 10.84 10.14 -19.40
C TYR A 250 11.04 8.62 -19.40
N SER A 251 10.02 7.83 -19.74
CA SER A 251 10.16 6.38 -19.86
C SER A 251 11.18 5.99 -20.91
N LYS A 252 11.15 6.63 -22.10
CA LYS A 252 12.15 6.41 -23.16
C LYS A 252 13.56 6.83 -22.72
N TYR A 253 13.69 8.01 -22.10
CA TYR A 253 14.99 8.54 -21.65
C TYR A 253 15.64 7.68 -20.56
N LEU A 254 14.82 7.13 -19.63
CA LEU A 254 15.28 6.33 -18.50
C LEU A 254 15.19 4.82 -18.74
N PHE A 255 14.86 4.37 -19.96
CA PHE A 255 14.72 2.97 -20.35
C PHE A 255 13.69 2.19 -19.52
N PHE A 256 12.61 2.86 -19.13
CA PHE A 256 11.47 2.23 -18.46
C PHE A 256 10.38 1.83 -19.46
N PRO A 257 9.55 0.82 -19.12
CA PRO A 257 8.36 0.51 -19.90
C PRO A 257 7.42 1.72 -19.89
N SER A 258 6.98 2.17 -21.05
CA SER A 258 5.95 3.18 -21.15
C SER A 258 4.58 2.56 -20.88
N ILE A 259 3.91 3.06 -19.83
CA ILE A 259 2.58 2.59 -19.38
C ILE A 259 1.65 3.80 -19.38
N PRO A 260 0.98 4.08 -20.53
CA PRO A 260 0.10 5.23 -20.63
C PRO A 260 -0.99 5.22 -19.56
N GLY A 261 -1.14 6.35 -18.88
CA GLY A 261 -2.11 6.50 -17.79
C GLY A 261 -1.57 6.17 -16.40
N SER A 262 -0.44 5.48 -16.24
CA SER A 262 0.13 5.21 -14.90
C SER A 262 0.52 6.48 -14.15
N GLY A 263 0.80 7.59 -14.86
CA GLY A 263 1.12 8.88 -14.24
C GLY A 263 0.05 9.40 -13.30
N GLU A 264 -1.23 9.10 -13.54
CA GLU A 264 -2.33 9.49 -12.63
C GLU A 264 -2.20 8.90 -11.22
N LEU A 265 -1.48 7.77 -11.08
CA LEU A 265 -1.22 7.18 -9.77
C LEU A 265 -0.33 8.06 -8.88
N MET A 266 0.43 9.00 -9.45
CA MET A 266 1.13 10.02 -8.66
C MET A 266 0.17 10.81 -7.77
N ILE A 267 -1.06 11.08 -8.24
CA ILE A 267 -2.07 11.79 -7.47
C ILE A 267 -2.56 10.93 -6.30
N PHE A 268 -2.80 9.64 -6.53
CA PHE A 268 -3.14 8.71 -5.46
C PHE A 268 -2.00 8.57 -4.42
N CYS A 269 -0.75 8.44 -4.88
CA CYS A 269 0.42 8.40 -4.00
C CYS A 269 0.56 9.68 -3.17
N ALA A 270 0.29 10.85 -3.78
CA ALA A 270 0.32 12.13 -3.10
C ALA A 270 -0.81 12.24 -2.04
N ALA A 271 -2.03 11.78 -2.37
CA ALA A 271 -3.13 11.69 -1.42
C ALA A 271 -2.79 10.74 -0.25
N MET A 272 -2.16 9.60 -0.54
CA MET A 272 -1.69 8.65 0.47
C MET A 272 -0.61 9.27 1.36
N ALA A 273 0.33 10.03 0.80
CA ALA A 273 1.35 10.74 1.57
C ALA A 273 0.72 11.80 2.48
N GLY A 274 -0.18 12.64 1.96
CA GLY A 274 -0.88 13.66 2.74
C GLY A 274 -1.71 13.07 3.87
N SER A 275 -2.49 12.03 3.60
CA SER A 275 -3.32 11.36 4.61
C SER A 275 -2.46 10.63 5.66
N GLY A 276 -1.35 9.99 5.23
CA GLY A 276 -0.42 9.33 6.13
C GLY A 276 0.28 10.30 7.07
N LEU A 277 0.70 11.47 6.59
CA LEU A 277 1.28 12.52 7.42
C LEU A 277 0.26 13.12 8.40
N ALA A 278 -1.00 13.32 7.96
CA ALA A 278 -2.07 13.76 8.86
C ALA A 278 -2.35 12.73 9.95
N PHE A 279 -2.37 11.44 9.60
CA PHE A 279 -2.55 10.37 10.57
C PHE A 279 -1.36 10.28 11.53
N LEU A 280 -0.13 10.41 11.03
CA LEU A 280 1.08 10.39 11.85
C LEU A 280 1.06 11.47 12.93
N TRP A 281 0.47 12.63 12.69
CA TRP A 281 0.29 13.68 13.67
C TRP A 281 -0.38 13.19 14.96
N PHE A 282 -1.33 12.28 14.85
CA PHE A 282 -2.05 11.69 15.98
C PHE A 282 -1.49 10.34 16.43
N ASN A 283 -0.70 9.67 15.58
CA ASN A 283 -0.16 8.33 15.84
C ASN A 283 1.30 8.34 16.29
N THR A 284 1.97 9.50 16.39
CA THR A 284 3.31 9.60 17.00
C THR A 284 3.23 9.26 18.50
N HIS A 285 4.33 8.70 19.00
CA HIS A 285 4.41 8.29 20.41
C HIS A 285 4.32 9.50 21.39
N PRO A 286 3.44 9.47 22.43
CA PRO A 286 2.41 8.45 22.69
C PRO A 286 1.18 8.62 21.78
N ALA A 287 0.78 7.53 21.11
CA ALA A 287 -0.27 7.57 20.11
C ALA A 287 -1.65 7.89 20.70
N GLN A 288 -2.40 8.79 20.05
CA GLN A 288 -3.78 9.10 20.37
C GLN A 288 -4.78 8.16 19.67
N VAL A 289 -4.32 7.47 18.60
CA VAL A 289 -5.12 6.52 17.81
C VAL A 289 -4.20 5.51 17.14
N PHE A 290 -4.62 4.25 17.07
CA PHE A 290 -3.95 3.21 16.31
C PHE A 290 -4.58 3.04 14.92
N MET A 291 -3.75 2.69 13.94
CA MET A 291 -4.18 2.51 12.56
C MET A 291 -5.16 1.33 12.42
N GLY A 292 -4.84 0.22 13.05
CA GLY A 292 -5.61 -1.03 12.97
C GLY A 292 -5.46 -1.74 11.63
N ASP A 293 -6.10 -2.90 11.54
CA ASP A 293 -6.09 -3.73 10.33
C ASP A 293 -6.74 -3.01 9.13
N VAL A 294 -7.68 -2.09 9.39
CA VAL A 294 -8.31 -1.24 8.36
C VAL A 294 -7.27 -0.50 7.52
N GLY A 295 -6.37 0.23 8.19
CA GLY A 295 -5.36 1.03 7.51
C GLY A 295 -4.20 0.20 6.99
N ALA A 296 -3.66 -0.67 7.84
CA ALA A 296 -2.46 -1.43 7.55
C ALA A 296 -2.61 -2.35 6.33
N LEU A 297 -3.71 -3.13 6.25
CA LEU A 297 -3.97 -4.00 5.11
C LEU A 297 -4.20 -3.21 3.83
N ALA A 298 -4.97 -2.12 3.91
CA ALA A 298 -5.30 -1.29 2.77
C ALA A 298 -4.07 -0.61 2.16
N LEU A 299 -3.24 0.02 2.99
CA LEU A 299 -2.05 0.73 2.55
C LEU A 299 -1.01 -0.23 1.95
N GLY A 300 -0.81 -1.39 2.57
CA GLY A 300 0.08 -2.40 2.01
C GLY A 300 -0.40 -2.94 0.66
N ALA A 301 -1.71 -3.19 0.50
CA ALA A 301 -2.30 -3.59 -0.78
C ALA A 301 -2.20 -2.48 -1.84
N ALA A 302 -2.37 -1.22 -1.45
CA ALA A 302 -2.16 -0.06 -2.33
C ALA A 302 -0.73 -0.03 -2.88
N LEU A 303 0.29 -0.12 -2.00
CA LEU A 303 1.70 -0.15 -2.41
C LEU A 303 1.98 -1.29 -3.39
N GLY A 304 1.49 -2.50 -3.09
CA GLY A 304 1.65 -3.66 -3.96
C GLY A 304 0.99 -3.46 -5.32
N THR A 305 -0.24 -2.94 -5.35
CA THR A 305 -0.98 -2.69 -6.59
C THR A 305 -0.29 -1.64 -7.47
N ILE A 306 0.17 -0.53 -6.87
CA ILE A 306 0.89 0.52 -7.59
C ILE A 306 2.19 -0.04 -8.16
N ALA A 307 2.98 -0.77 -7.37
CA ALA A 307 4.24 -1.34 -7.81
C ALA A 307 4.08 -2.28 -9.02
N VAL A 308 3.04 -3.10 -9.03
CA VAL A 308 2.70 -3.97 -10.17
C VAL A 308 2.32 -3.15 -11.40
N ILE A 309 1.51 -2.10 -11.26
CA ILE A 309 1.10 -1.26 -12.39
C ILE A 309 2.32 -0.58 -13.01
N VAL A 310 3.22 -0.03 -12.19
CA VAL A 310 4.43 0.66 -12.66
C VAL A 310 5.60 -0.30 -12.95
N ARG A 311 5.41 -1.61 -12.81
CA ARG A 311 6.39 -2.69 -13.07
C ARG A 311 7.65 -2.58 -12.19
N GLN A 312 7.46 -2.23 -10.93
CA GLN A 312 8.54 -2.05 -9.96
C GLN A 312 8.38 -2.99 -8.75
N GLU A 313 8.03 -4.24 -8.99
CA GLU A 313 7.76 -5.25 -7.96
C GLU A 313 9.00 -5.53 -7.10
N ILE A 314 10.17 -5.68 -7.75
CA ILE A 314 11.45 -5.92 -7.04
C ILE A 314 11.90 -4.64 -6.32
N VAL A 315 11.71 -3.47 -6.96
CA VAL A 315 12.06 -2.18 -6.35
C VAL A 315 11.18 -1.93 -5.12
N LEU A 316 9.90 -2.32 -5.15
CA LEU A 316 9.05 -2.30 -3.95
C LEU A 316 9.64 -3.14 -2.82
N ALA A 317 10.13 -4.36 -3.11
CA ALA A 317 10.75 -5.21 -2.10
C ALA A 317 12.02 -4.57 -1.52
N ILE A 318 12.78 -3.82 -2.32
CA ILE A 318 13.95 -3.06 -1.84
C ILE A 318 13.52 -1.88 -0.97
N MET A 319 12.67 -0.98 -1.49
CA MET A 319 12.22 0.21 -0.77
C MET A 319 11.43 -0.15 0.49
N GLY A 320 10.58 -1.17 0.41
CA GLY A 320 9.82 -1.73 1.50
C GLY A 320 10.57 -2.77 2.33
N GLY A 321 11.91 -2.78 2.30
CA GLY A 321 12.74 -3.81 2.95
C GLY A 321 12.45 -3.98 4.45
N ILE A 322 12.03 -2.93 5.14
CA ILE A 322 11.58 -3.02 6.54
C ILE A 322 10.34 -3.94 6.62
N PHE A 323 9.34 -3.76 5.78
CA PHE A 323 8.15 -4.61 5.75
C PHE A 323 8.51 -6.07 5.43
N VAL A 324 9.43 -6.25 4.48
CA VAL A 324 9.93 -7.58 4.07
C VAL A 324 10.62 -8.27 5.24
N VAL A 325 11.55 -7.59 5.94
CA VAL A 325 12.32 -8.17 7.05
C VAL A 325 11.41 -8.46 8.25
N GLU A 326 10.44 -7.59 8.55
CA GLU A 326 9.44 -7.82 9.59
C GLU A 326 8.63 -9.10 9.30
N ALA A 327 8.09 -9.23 8.09
CA ALA A 327 7.33 -10.42 7.69
C ALA A 327 8.20 -11.69 7.71
N LEU A 328 9.42 -11.64 7.16
CA LEU A 328 10.35 -12.75 7.16
C LEU A 328 10.75 -13.17 8.57
N SER A 329 10.92 -12.22 9.51
CA SER A 329 11.23 -12.52 10.90
C SER A 329 10.15 -13.38 11.57
N VAL A 330 8.87 -13.09 11.28
CA VAL A 330 7.74 -13.89 11.77
C VAL A 330 7.72 -15.27 11.12
N MET A 331 7.86 -15.33 9.79
CA MET A 331 7.86 -16.60 9.05
C MET A 331 8.99 -17.52 9.54
N LEU A 332 10.20 -16.98 9.70
CA LEU A 332 11.37 -17.71 10.18
C LEU A 332 11.15 -18.22 11.62
N GLN A 333 10.69 -17.33 12.51
CA GLN A 333 10.44 -17.69 13.92
C GLN A 333 9.41 -18.81 14.06
N VAL A 334 8.26 -18.67 13.35
CA VAL A 334 7.18 -19.65 13.41
C VAL A 334 7.60 -21.00 12.80
N SER A 335 8.29 -20.97 11.67
CA SER A 335 8.76 -22.17 11.00
C SER A 335 9.79 -22.92 11.86
N TYR A 336 10.77 -22.21 12.41
CA TYR A 336 11.78 -22.79 13.28
C TYR A 336 11.18 -23.35 14.59
N PHE A 337 10.25 -22.62 15.19
CA PHE A 337 9.56 -23.07 16.40
C PHE A 337 8.77 -24.37 16.14
N LYS A 338 8.03 -24.45 15.04
CA LYS A 338 7.30 -25.67 14.65
C LYS A 338 8.24 -26.82 14.34
N TYR A 339 9.32 -26.56 13.60
CA TYR A 339 10.33 -27.57 13.26
C TYR A 339 10.99 -28.15 14.53
N THR A 340 11.47 -27.31 15.44
CA THR A 340 12.14 -27.75 16.67
C THR A 340 11.18 -28.46 17.62
N LYS A 341 9.92 -27.98 17.70
CA LYS A 341 8.88 -28.69 18.49
C LYS A 341 8.63 -30.09 17.94
N LYS A 342 8.57 -30.26 16.62
CA LYS A 342 8.38 -31.57 15.99
C LYS A 342 9.58 -32.49 16.20
N ARG A 343 10.82 -31.96 16.13
CA ARG A 343 12.05 -32.76 16.16
C ARG A 343 12.54 -33.04 17.59
N PHE A 344 12.38 -32.09 18.50
CA PHE A 344 12.97 -32.16 19.86
C PHE A 344 11.91 -32.14 20.99
N GLY A 345 10.62 -32.20 20.65
CA GLY A 345 9.54 -32.13 21.63
C GLY A 345 9.29 -30.72 22.21
N GLN A 346 10.27 -29.82 22.11
CA GLN A 346 10.19 -28.45 22.63
C GLN A 346 10.46 -27.43 21.54
N GLY A 347 9.60 -26.41 21.42
CA GLY A 347 9.78 -25.32 20.47
C GLY A 347 10.88 -24.34 20.93
N ARG A 348 11.88 -24.10 20.07
CA ARG A 348 12.96 -23.13 20.31
C ARG A 348 12.68 -21.85 19.52
N ARG A 349 13.12 -20.71 20.06
CA ARG A 349 13.00 -19.40 19.41
C ARG A 349 14.36 -18.95 18.92
N ILE A 350 14.42 -18.34 17.72
CA ILE A 350 15.61 -17.69 17.17
C ILE A 350 15.69 -16.26 17.72
N LEU A 351 14.60 -15.51 17.60
CA LEU A 351 14.46 -14.16 18.10
C LEU A 351 13.83 -14.17 19.49
N LYS A 352 14.14 -13.19 20.33
CA LYS A 352 13.48 -13.02 21.64
C LYS A 352 11.98 -12.90 21.48
N MET A 353 11.53 -12.20 20.43
CA MET A 353 10.14 -12.08 20.00
C MET A 353 10.12 -11.77 18.49
N ALA A 354 9.08 -12.12 17.78
CA ALA A 354 8.78 -11.71 16.42
C ALA A 354 7.43 -10.97 16.42
N PRO A 355 7.23 -9.96 15.58
CA PRO A 355 8.14 -9.39 14.56
C PRO A 355 9.43 -8.75 15.13
N LEU A 356 10.34 -8.31 14.22
CA LEU A 356 11.70 -7.88 14.60
C LEU A 356 11.72 -6.64 15.50
N HIS A 357 10.79 -5.69 15.34
CA HIS A 357 10.69 -4.53 16.22
C HIS A 357 10.55 -4.92 17.69
N HIS A 358 9.75 -5.94 18.03
CA HIS A 358 9.63 -6.45 19.39
C HIS A 358 10.90 -7.16 19.89
N HIS A 359 11.70 -7.73 18.98
CA HIS A 359 13.00 -8.27 19.34
C HIS A 359 13.94 -7.17 19.86
N PHE A 360 13.95 -6.02 19.22
CA PHE A 360 14.76 -4.87 19.64
C PHE A 360 14.27 -4.27 20.95
N GLU A 361 12.95 -4.12 21.16
CA GLU A 361 12.37 -3.69 22.44
C GLU A 361 12.80 -4.63 23.58
N LYS A 362 12.64 -5.95 23.39
CA LYS A 362 13.10 -6.97 24.36
C LYS A 362 14.63 -7.01 24.52
N SER A 363 15.36 -6.38 23.64
CA SER A 363 16.82 -6.22 23.74
C SER A 363 17.23 -4.93 24.43
N GLY A 364 16.24 -4.11 24.88
CA GLY A 364 16.46 -2.90 25.68
C GLY A 364 16.42 -1.59 24.91
N TRP A 365 16.03 -1.61 23.61
CA TRP A 365 15.82 -0.38 22.86
C TRP A 365 14.49 0.28 23.25
N LYS A 366 14.48 1.60 23.34
CA LYS A 366 13.23 2.36 23.53
C LYS A 366 12.40 2.31 22.26
N GLU A 367 11.07 2.28 22.39
CA GLU A 367 10.14 2.27 21.26
C GLU A 367 10.46 3.35 20.22
N THR A 368 10.64 4.60 20.66
CA THR A 368 10.97 5.73 19.79
C THR A 368 12.30 5.54 19.03
N GLN A 369 13.28 4.85 19.64
CA GLN A 369 14.55 4.55 18.97
C GLN A 369 14.35 3.51 17.85
N VAL A 370 13.54 2.49 18.07
CA VAL A 370 13.22 1.50 17.05
C VAL A 370 12.52 2.19 15.88
N VAL A 371 11.49 2.97 16.16
CA VAL A 371 10.66 3.67 15.15
C VAL A 371 11.53 4.59 14.28
N VAL A 372 12.30 5.51 14.89
CA VAL A 372 13.12 6.47 14.14
C VAL A 372 14.22 5.78 13.32
N ARG A 373 14.86 4.73 13.86
CA ARG A 373 15.88 3.97 13.12
C ARG A 373 15.27 3.25 11.93
N PHE A 374 14.07 2.70 12.05
CA PHE A 374 13.38 2.06 10.95
C PHE A 374 12.97 3.06 9.86
N TRP A 375 12.58 4.28 10.23
CA TRP A 375 12.35 5.37 9.27
C TRP A 375 13.62 5.73 8.50
N ILE A 376 14.76 5.86 9.20
CA ILE A 376 16.06 6.15 8.56
C ILE A 376 16.44 5.03 7.58
N ILE A 377 16.28 3.76 7.98
CA ILE A 377 16.56 2.63 7.10
C ILE A 377 15.62 2.64 5.89
N THR A 378 14.33 2.90 6.08
CA THR A 378 13.37 3.00 4.96
C THR A 378 13.74 4.14 4.02
N MET A 379 14.15 5.29 4.54
CA MET A 379 14.61 6.41 3.71
C MET A 379 15.81 6.01 2.85
N LEU A 380 16.82 5.35 3.44
CA LEU A 380 17.98 4.85 2.70
C LEU A 380 17.57 3.85 1.61
N LEU A 381 16.68 2.92 1.94
CA LEU A 381 16.18 1.95 0.96
C LEU A 381 15.37 2.60 -0.16
N CYS A 382 14.59 3.64 0.15
CA CYS A 382 13.89 4.43 -0.88
C CYS A 382 14.89 5.17 -1.79
N LEU A 383 15.97 5.73 -1.25
CA LEU A 383 17.03 6.34 -2.07
C LEU A 383 17.73 5.30 -2.96
N VAL A 384 18.00 4.09 -2.46
CA VAL A 384 18.51 2.98 -3.26
C VAL A 384 17.52 2.60 -4.36
N GLY A 385 16.22 2.48 -4.04
CA GLY A 385 15.19 2.21 -5.03
C GLY A 385 15.11 3.31 -6.10
N LEU A 386 15.11 4.59 -5.70
CA LEU A 386 15.09 5.73 -6.64
C LEU A 386 16.37 5.81 -7.49
N SER A 387 17.52 5.37 -6.98
CA SER A 387 18.76 5.35 -7.79
C SER A 387 18.64 4.43 -9.02
N THR A 388 17.76 3.44 -8.98
CA THR A 388 17.47 2.56 -10.14
C THR A 388 16.88 3.33 -11.33
N LEU A 389 16.36 4.56 -11.13
CA LEU A 389 15.87 5.41 -12.22
C LEU A 389 16.98 5.76 -13.23
N LYS A 390 18.23 5.86 -12.78
CA LYS A 390 19.33 6.26 -13.66
C LYS A 390 20.42 5.21 -13.80
N LEU A 391 20.50 4.26 -12.86
CA LEU A 391 21.53 3.20 -12.84
C LEU A 391 21.11 1.97 -13.67
N ARG A 392 20.44 2.20 -14.79
CA ARG A 392 20.06 1.17 -15.76
C ARG A 392 20.89 1.27 -17.03
#